data_1d566b6c624e20f8dd3a544cb36fdb65
#
_entry.id   1d566b6c624e20f8dd3a544cb36fdb65
#
_cell.length_a   1.000
_cell.length_b   1.000
_cell.length_c   1.000
_cell.angle_alpha   90.00
_cell.angle_beta   90.00
_cell.angle_gamma   90.00
#
_symmetry.space_group_name_H-M   'P 1'
#
loop_
_entity.id
_entity.type
_entity.pdbx_description
1 polymer ?
#
loop_
_entity_poly.entity_id
_entity_poly.type
_entity_poly.pdbx_seq_one_letter_code
_entity_poly.pdbx_strand_id
1 'polypeptide(L)'
;MFERFVKKILNSLPRPLLIKISLGLRPFIALFYAGSTYKDPIDQRSYRKFLPYGYKKIREGVLAPGTFSLERHRFLWLFLKAKTSFFDDSRPIKLLHMAPEQAFYKRFKRLSHIDYTSCDLDSPIAEVHADICDLPFENNYFDVILCNHVLEHIKNDQDALTELYRVLKPGGWGIFQVPIDYSRSKTFEDDSIVDKEQRTAIFGQYDHLRIYGMDFFNQLEKHDFQVQKIAVKELYTKEEIERYRLDETEILPLVQKSIDQ
;
A
#
# COMPACT_ATOMS: atom_id res chain seq x y z
N MET A 1 -15.02 20.08 25.57
CA MET A 1 -16.42 19.59 25.45
C MET A 1 -16.77 19.29 23.99
N PHE A 2 -16.50 20.17 23.04
CA PHE A 2 -16.78 20.01 21.60
C PHE A 2 -16.07 18.79 21.00
N GLU A 3 -14.78 18.58 21.27
CA GLU A 3 -14.02 17.43 20.77
C GLU A 3 -14.58 16.08 21.23
N ARG A 4 -15.02 15.98 22.50
CA ARG A 4 -15.66 14.76 23.02
C ARG A 4 -16.99 14.47 22.34
N PHE A 5 -17.75 15.50 22.03
CA PHE A 5 -19.03 15.39 21.33
C PHE A 5 -18.84 14.94 19.89
N VAL A 6 -17.90 15.57 19.16
CA VAL A 6 -17.51 15.17 17.79
C VAL A 6 -17.00 13.72 17.76
N LYS A 7 -16.14 13.34 18.71
CA LYS A 7 -15.62 11.99 18.83
C LYS A 7 -16.73 10.95 19.10
N LYS A 8 -17.74 11.31 19.91
CA LYS A 8 -18.90 10.45 20.17
C LYS A 8 -19.78 10.25 18.92
N ILE A 9 -20.01 11.32 18.14
CA ILE A 9 -20.76 11.24 16.88
C ILE A 9 -19.98 10.40 15.85
N LEU A 10 -18.68 10.65 15.69
CA LEU A 10 -17.85 9.89 14.75
C LEU A 10 -17.80 8.40 15.09
N ASN A 11 -17.78 8.05 16.38
CA ASN A 11 -17.78 6.65 16.82
C ASN A 11 -19.17 5.96 16.69
N SER A 12 -20.24 6.72 16.52
CA SER A 12 -21.60 6.17 16.34
C SER A 12 -22.00 5.95 14.89
N LEU A 13 -21.22 6.49 13.93
CA LEU A 13 -21.52 6.35 12.51
C LEU A 13 -20.85 5.10 11.91
N PRO A 14 -21.53 4.38 11.00
CA PRO A 14 -20.93 3.26 10.29
C PRO A 14 -19.67 3.68 9.52
N ARG A 15 -18.61 2.87 9.59
CA ARG A 15 -17.33 3.14 8.93
C ARG A 15 -17.44 3.52 7.45
N PRO A 16 -18.30 2.87 6.60
CA PRO A 16 -18.49 3.27 5.22
C PRO A 16 -19.02 4.69 5.05
N LEU A 17 -19.90 5.13 5.94
CA LEU A 17 -20.46 6.49 5.92
C LEU A 17 -19.38 7.52 6.30
N LEU A 18 -18.58 7.23 7.33
CA LEU A 18 -17.45 8.08 7.73
C LEU A 18 -16.45 8.26 6.57
N ILE A 19 -16.15 7.20 5.84
CA ILE A 19 -15.28 7.25 4.67
C ILE A 19 -15.89 8.16 3.60
N LYS A 20 -17.17 8.01 3.27
CA LYS A 20 -17.86 8.88 2.29
C LYS A 20 -17.85 10.35 2.71
N ILE A 21 -18.15 10.64 3.96
CA ILE A 21 -18.13 12.00 4.52
C ILE A 21 -16.71 12.58 4.45
N SER A 22 -15.69 11.83 4.88
CA SER A 22 -14.30 12.28 4.85
C SER A 22 -13.82 12.56 3.42
N LEU A 23 -14.21 11.73 2.45
CA LEU A 23 -13.90 11.95 1.03
C LEU A 23 -14.60 13.20 0.49
N GLY A 24 -15.85 13.46 0.87
CA GLY A 24 -16.58 14.70 0.50
C GLY A 24 -15.97 15.95 1.12
N LEU A 25 -15.51 15.88 2.35
CA LEU A 25 -14.88 16.99 3.05
C LEU A 25 -13.39 17.21 2.67
N ARG A 26 -12.78 16.27 1.99
CA ARG A 26 -11.35 16.30 1.61
C ARG A 26 -10.89 17.61 0.97
N PRO A 27 -11.61 18.23 0.00
CA PRO A 27 -11.18 19.51 -0.59
C PRO A 27 -11.10 20.63 0.43
N PHE A 28 -12.04 20.69 1.38
CA PHE A 28 -12.06 21.69 2.45
C PHE A 28 -10.94 21.45 3.46
N ILE A 29 -10.71 20.19 3.82
CA ILE A 29 -9.58 19.79 4.68
C ILE A 29 -8.26 20.18 4.01
N ALA A 30 -8.08 19.87 2.73
CA ALA A 30 -6.89 20.24 1.97
C ALA A 30 -6.65 21.76 1.96
N LEU A 31 -7.70 22.55 1.74
CA LEU A 31 -7.62 24.01 1.75
C LEU A 31 -7.27 24.53 3.16
N PHE A 32 -7.92 24.02 4.20
CA PHE A 32 -7.67 24.45 5.58
C PHE A 32 -6.24 24.16 6.04
N TYR A 33 -5.65 23.04 5.58
CA TYR A 33 -4.27 22.67 5.89
C TYR A 33 -3.24 23.17 4.88
N ALA A 34 -3.64 23.94 3.87
CA ALA A 34 -2.72 24.50 2.87
C ALA A 34 -1.56 25.29 3.54
N GLY A 35 -0.37 25.21 2.97
CA GLY A 35 0.85 25.81 3.49
C GLY A 35 2.05 25.44 2.65
N SER A 36 3.28 25.58 3.17
CA SER A 36 4.52 25.38 2.42
C SER A 36 5.47 24.34 3.05
N THR A 37 5.18 23.85 4.25
CA THR A 37 6.11 23.04 5.04
C THR A 37 6.31 21.63 4.46
N TYR A 38 5.21 20.90 4.23
CA TYR A 38 5.23 19.53 3.72
C TYR A 38 4.59 19.47 2.35
N LYS A 39 5.07 18.58 1.48
CA LYS A 39 4.54 18.40 0.14
C LYS A 39 4.02 16.97 -0.04
N ASP A 40 2.78 16.84 -0.53
CA ASP A 40 2.29 15.55 -1.00
C ASP A 40 2.66 15.39 -2.49
N PRO A 41 3.51 14.42 -2.84
CA PRO A 41 3.92 14.21 -4.23
C PRO A 41 2.80 13.69 -5.13
N ILE A 42 1.70 13.17 -4.56
CA ILE A 42 0.59 12.57 -5.32
C ILE A 42 -0.33 13.66 -5.91
N ASP A 43 -0.67 14.70 -5.15
CA ASP A 43 -1.48 15.82 -5.63
C ASP A 43 -0.66 17.09 -5.93
N GLN A 44 0.65 17.08 -5.68
CA GLN A 44 1.60 18.16 -5.85
C GLN A 44 1.35 19.38 -4.95
N ARG A 45 0.45 19.26 -3.98
CA ARG A 45 0.10 20.35 -3.05
C ARG A 45 1.01 20.36 -1.83
N SER A 46 1.19 21.55 -1.27
CA SER A 46 1.92 21.74 -0.03
C SER A 46 0.97 22.09 1.12
N TYR A 47 1.33 21.63 2.31
CA TYR A 47 0.53 21.72 3.53
C TYR A 47 1.39 22.21 4.69
N ARG A 48 0.77 22.98 5.62
CA ARG A 48 1.43 23.40 6.87
C ARG A 48 1.61 22.24 7.86
N LYS A 49 0.71 21.24 7.80
CA LYS A 49 0.72 20.06 8.67
C LYS A 49 0.03 18.90 7.98
N PHE A 50 0.49 17.68 8.19
CA PHE A 50 -0.26 16.47 7.87
C PHE A 50 -1.07 16.02 9.08
N LEU A 51 -2.10 15.21 8.83
CA LEU A 51 -3.05 14.73 9.82
C LEU A 51 -2.49 13.52 10.58
N PRO A 52 -2.96 13.25 11.80
CA PRO A 52 -2.65 12.02 12.49
C PRO A 52 -3.36 10.82 11.85
N TYR A 53 -2.76 9.63 11.98
CA TYR A 53 -3.36 8.37 11.55
C TYR A 53 -2.96 7.22 12.47
N GLY A 54 -3.87 6.28 12.66
CA GLY A 54 -3.67 5.05 13.42
C GLY A 54 -4.91 4.65 14.21
N TYR A 55 -4.94 3.41 14.69
CA TYR A 55 -6.06 2.88 15.46
C TYR A 55 -5.78 2.92 16.97
N LYS A 56 -4.84 2.09 17.47
CA LYS A 56 -4.41 2.09 18.88
C LYS A 56 -3.19 2.99 19.09
N LYS A 57 -2.24 2.95 18.15
CA LYS A 57 -1.05 3.80 18.15
C LYS A 57 -1.25 4.90 17.11
N ILE A 58 -1.53 6.11 17.59
CA ILE A 58 -1.66 7.28 16.70
C ILE A 58 -0.27 7.76 16.33
N ARG A 59 -0.02 7.88 15.02
CA ARG A 59 1.18 8.52 14.45
C ARG A 59 0.83 9.93 13.99
N GLU A 60 1.54 10.91 14.49
CA GLU A 60 1.28 12.32 14.19
C GLU A 60 1.92 12.73 12.84
N GLY A 61 1.19 13.55 12.09
CA GLY A 61 1.71 14.17 10.88
C GLY A 61 1.99 13.22 9.72
N VAL A 62 1.25 12.12 9.57
CA VAL A 62 1.52 11.08 8.56
C VAL A 62 0.52 11.04 7.40
N LEU A 63 -0.72 11.49 7.61
CA LEU A 63 -1.80 11.43 6.62
C LEU A 63 -1.92 12.76 5.86
N ALA A 64 -1.66 12.75 4.56
CA ALA A 64 -1.76 13.94 3.73
C ALA A 64 -3.21 14.42 3.59
N PRO A 65 -3.51 15.74 3.81
CA PRO A 65 -4.89 16.24 3.84
C PRO A 65 -5.65 16.12 2.52
N GLY A 66 -4.95 16.21 1.38
CA GLY A 66 -5.58 16.25 0.05
C GLY A 66 -5.79 14.89 -0.60
N THR A 67 -5.00 13.90 -0.25
CA THR A 67 -5.05 12.56 -0.86
C THR A 67 -5.41 11.47 0.12
N PHE A 68 -5.25 11.72 1.42
CA PHE A 68 -5.24 10.74 2.50
C PHE A 68 -4.15 9.67 2.31
N SER A 69 -3.06 10.05 1.63
CA SER A 69 -1.90 9.19 1.48
C SER A 69 -1.11 9.11 2.79
N LEU A 70 -0.58 7.93 3.07
CA LEU A 70 0.40 7.65 4.12
C LEU A 70 1.83 7.69 3.55
N GLU A 71 2.84 7.56 4.41
CA GLU A 71 4.26 7.57 4.07
C GLU A 71 4.56 6.58 2.94
N ARG A 72 4.14 5.32 3.09
CA ARG A 72 4.33 4.26 2.10
C ARG A 72 3.72 4.57 0.73
N HIS A 73 2.53 5.23 0.71
CA HIS A 73 1.89 5.63 -0.55
C HIS A 73 2.71 6.70 -1.26
N ARG A 74 3.23 7.69 -0.52
CA ARG A 74 4.07 8.75 -1.10
C ARG A 74 5.40 8.20 -1.61
N PHE A 75 5.99 7.27 -0.87
CA PHE A 75 7.21 6.61 -1.31
C PHE A 75 7.00 5.80 -2.58
N LEU A 76 5.96 4.95 -2.62
CA LEU A 76 5.60 4.20 -3.83
C LEU A 76 5.36 5.13 -5.03
N TRP A 77 4.60 6.21 -4.85
CA TRP A 77 4.35 7.18 -5.92
C TRP A 77 5.63 7.82 -6.46
N LEU A 78 6.51 8.26 -5.58
CA LEU A 78 7.79 8.85 -5.94
C LEU A 78 8.69 7.84 -6.66
N PHE A 79 8.73 6.60 -6.18
CA PHE A 79 9.47 5.51 -6.81
C PHE A 79 8.94 5.22 -8.23
N LEU A 80 7.64 5.02 -8.38
CA LEU A 80 7.01 4.79 -9.69
C LEU A 80 7.35 5.91 -10.68
N LYS A 81 7.33 7.17 -10.22
CA LYS A 81 7.59 8.33 -11.07
C LYS A 81 9.05 8.51 -11.46
N ALA A 82 9.98 8.22 -10.55
CA ALA A 82 11.39 8.56 -10.74
C ALA A 82 12.25 7.37 -11.20
N LYS A 83 11.81 6.14 -10.93
CA LYS A 83 12.65 4.95 -11.10
C LYS A 83 12.05 3.88 -12.02
N THR A 84 10.85 4.11 -12.54
CA THR A 84 10.21 3.18 -13.47
C THR A 84 9.61 3.92 -14.67
N SER A 85 9.21 3.17 -15.69
CA SER A 85 8.46 3.69 -16.84
C SER A 85 6.95 3.68 -16.62
N PHE A 86 6.48 3.55 -15.36
CA PHE A 86 5.05 3.41 -15.04
C PHE A 86 4.18 4.57 -15.57
N PHE A 87 4.71 5.79 -15.60
CA PHE A 87 4.02 6.98 -16.10
C PHE A 87 4.42 7.38 -17.53
N ASP A 88 5.17 6.55 -18.24
CA ASP A 88 5.52 6.77 -19.64
C ASP A 88 4.35 6.30 -20.53
N ASP A 89 3.64 7.26 -21.15
CA ASP A 89 2.46 7.01 -21.98
C ASP A 89 2.77 6.39 -23.35
N SER A 90 4.05 6.29 -23.72
CA SER A 90 4.47 5.61 -24.94
C SER A 90 4.37 4.08 -24.88
N ARG A 91 4.18 3.51 -23.69
CA ARG A 91 4.16 2.05 -23.47
C ARG A 91 2.87 1.61 -22.78
N PRO A 92 2.04 0.78 -23.41
CA PRO A 92 0.87 0.20 -22.73
C PRO A 92 1.30 -0.75 -21.62
N ILE A 93 0.63 -0.68 -20.48
CA ILE A 93 0.89 -1.49 -19.28
C ILE A 93 -0.42 -2.17 -18.86
N LYS A 94 -0.42 -3.49 -18.72
CA LYS A 94 -1.47 -4.21 -18.01
C LYS A 94 -1.11 -4.26 -16.53
N LEU A 95 -1.87 -3.55 -15.72
CA LEU A 95 -1.66 -3.41 -14.28
C LEU A 95 -2.67 -4.22 -13.48
N LEU A 96 -2.21 -5.11 -12.61
CA LEU A 96 -3.01 -5.68 -11.53
C LEU A 96 -2.74 -4.91 -10.23
N HIS A 97 -3.80 -4.37 -9.64
CA HIS A 97 -3.75 -3.67 -8.35
C HIS A 97 -4.56 -4.42 -7.31
N MET A 98 -3.88 -5.20 -6.46
CA MET A 98 -4.50 -5.93 -5.38
C MET A 98 -4.91 -4.98 -4.25
N ALA A 99 -6.10 -5.18 -3.66
CA ALA A 99 -6.65 -4.35 -2.58
C ALA A 99 -6.49 -2.83 -2.85
N PRO A 100 -7.12 -2.29 -3.92
CA PRO A 100 -6.77 -0.99 -4.49
C PRO A 100 -6.88 0.16 -3.48
N GLU A 101 -5.78 0.88 -3.26
CA GLU A 101 -5.72 2.00 -2.32
C GLU A 101 -6.40 3.25 -2.89
N GLN A 102 -7.17 3.94 -2.03
CA GLN A 102 -7.89 5.16 -2.40
C GLN A 102 -6.99 6.31 -2.89
N ALA A 103 -5.73 6.31 -2.48
CA ALA A 103 -4.75 7.29 -2.92
C ALA A 103 -4.43 7.14 -4.43
N PHE A 104 -4.57 5.93 -4.98
CA PHE A 104 -4.07 5.57 -6.31
C PHE A 104 -5.16 5.19 -7.31
N TYR A 105 -6.16 4.37 -6.95
CA TYR A 105 -6.98 3.67 -7.93
C TYR A 105 -7.62 4.58 -8.98
N LYS A 106 -8.19 5.74 -8.57
CA LYS A 106 -8.78 6.71 -9.53
C LYS A 106 -7.74 7.39 -10.41
N ARG A 107 -6.49 7.49 -9.94
CA ARG A 107 -5.40 8.09 -10.69
C ARG A 107 -4.86 7.14 -11.73
N PHE A 108 -4.58 5.91 -11.34
CA PHE A 108 -4.09 4.88 -12.26
C PHE A 108 -5.13 4.54 -13.34
N LYS A 109 -6.40 4.38 -12.96
CA LYS A 109 -7.50 4.13 -13.90
C LYS A 109 -7.70 5.25 -14.94
N ARG A 110 -7.19 6.46 -14.72
CA ARG A 110 -7.28 7.58 -15.66
C ARG A 110 -6.11 7.68 -16.64
N LEU A 111 -5.07 6.89 -16.43
CA LEU A 111 -3.91 6.86 -17.34
C LEU A 111 -4.27 6.02 -18.56
N SER A 112 -4.31 6.65 -19.72
CA SER A 112 -4.80 6.02 -20.97
C SER A 112 -3.94 4.86 -21.46
N HIS A 113 -2.66 4.82 -21.06
CA HIS A 113 -1.73 3.74 -21.40
C HIS A 113 -1.80 2.57 -20.41
N ILE A 114 -2.54 2.68 -19.32
CA ILE A 114 -2.69 1.60 -18.33
C ILE A 114 -4.02 0.89 -18.51
N ASP A 115 -3.93 -0.38 -18.91
CA ASP A 115 -5.03 -1.34 -18.81
C ASP A 115 -5.13 -1.77 -17.34
N TYR A 116 -6.00 -1.07 -16.61
CA TYR A 116 -6.09 -1.15 -15.15
C TYR A 116 -7.08 -2.20 -14.71
N THR A 117 -6.62 -3.19 -13.97
CA THR A 117 -7.46 -4.18 -13.29
C THR A 117 -7.22 -4.07 -11.78
N SER A 118 -8.28 -3.94 -11.01
CA SER A 118 -8.23 -4.02 -9.54
C SER A 118 -8.89 -5.30 -9.05
N CYS A 119 -8.27 -5.96 -8.08
CA CYS A 119 -8.75 -7.22 -7.53
C CYS A 119 -8.70 -7.17 -5.99
N ASP A 120 -9.78 -7.63 -5.37
CA ASP A 120 -9.90 -7.76 -3.91
C ASP A 120 -11.03 -8.75 -3.60
N LEU A 121 -10.99 -9.39 -2.44
CA LEU A 121 -12.05 -10.34 -2.05
C LEU A 121 -13.41 -9.64 -1.84
N ASP A 122 -13.44 -8.52 -1.11
CA ASP A 122 -14.68 -7.86 -0.65
C ASP A 122 -14.76 -6.35 -0.91
N SER A 123 -13.70 -5.73 -1.44
CA SER A 123 -13.65 -4.29 -1.60
C SER A 123 -14.64 -3.77 -2.65
N PRO A 124 -15.56 -2.84 -2.32
CA PRO A 124 -16.55 -2.31 -3.26
C PRO A 124 -15.96 -1.43 -4.38
N ILE A 125 -14.66 -1.17 -4.36
CA ILE A 125 -13.97 -0.41 -5.41
C ILE A 125 -13.12 -1.31 -6.32
N ALA A 126 -13.03 -2.61 -6.02
CA ALA A 126 -12.39 -3.58 -6.90
C ALA A 126 -13.30 -3.89 -8.09
N GLU A 127 -12.68 -4.14 -9.25
CA GLU A 127 -13.37 -4.52 -10.49
C GLU A 127 -13.58 -6.02 -10.56
N VAL A 128 -12.65 -6.77 -9.97
CA VAL A 128 -12.69 -8.24 -9.87
C VAL A 128 -12.72 -8.63 -8.40
N HIS A 129 -13.67 -9.50 -8.05
CA HIS A 129 -13.75 -10.10 -6.72
C HIS A 129 -13.23 -11.53 -6.78
N ALA A 130 -12.03 -11.75 -6.21
CA ALA A 130 -11.40 -13.06 -6.19
C ALA A 130 -10.45 -13.20 -4.99
N ASP A 131 -10.20 -14.46 -4.60
CA ASP A 131 -9.15 -14.81 -3.66
C ASP A 131 -7.80 -14.66 -4.34
N ILE A 132 -6.84 -14.03 -3.67
CA ILE A 132 -5.48 -13.88 -4.16
C ILE A 132 -4.76 -15.22 -4.34
N CYS A 133 -5.22 -16.27 -3.63
CA CYS A 133 -4.72 -17.63 -3.76
C CYS A 133 -5.29 -18.40 -4.96
N ASP A 134 -6.28 -17.83 -5.68
CA ASP A 134 -6.91 -18.43 -6.87
C ASP A 134 -7.39 -17.31 -7.81
N LEU A 135 -6.44 -16.67 -8.50
CA LEU A 135 -6.70 -15.52 -9.35
C LEU A 135 -7.31 -15.96 -10.70
N PRO A 136 -8.45 -15.36 -11.13
CA PRO A 136 -9.15 -15.73 -12.36
C PRO A 136 -8.51 -15.10 -13.61
N PHE A 137 -7.19 -15.08 -13.66
CA PHE A 137 -6.43 -14.51 -14.78
C PHE A 137 -5.54 -15.57 -15.41
N GLU A 138 -5.26 -15.39 -16.70
CA GLU A 138 -4.35 -16.25 -17.46
C GLU A 138 -2.91 -16.13 -16.93
N ASN A 139 -2.10 -17.15 -17.18
CA ASN A 139 -0.68 -17.10 -16.91
C ASN A 139 -0.03 -15.98 -17.73
N ASN A 140 0.95 -15.29 -17.13
CA ASN A 140 1.75 -14.28 -17.85
C ASN A 140 0.89 -13.16 -18.47
N TYR A 141 -0.08 -12.65 -17.74
CA TYR A 141 -1.05 -11.68 -18.25
C TYR A 141 -0.67 -10.22 -17.94
N PHE A 142 -0.15 -9.94 -16.75
CA PHE A 142 0.14 -8.58 -16.30
C PHE A 142 1.60 -8.18 -16.48
N ASP A 143 1.82 -6.94 -16.89
CA ASP A 143 3.16 -6.34 -16.98
C ASP A 143 3.64 -5.84 -15.62
N VAL A 144 2.70 -5.36 -14.78
CA VAL A 144 2.97 -4.81 -13.45
C VAL A 144 1.94 -5.32 -12.45
N ILE A 145 2.40 -5.66 -11.23
CA ILE A 145 1.52 -6.01 -10.10
C ILE A 145 1.85 -5.13 -8.90
N LEU A 146 0.82 -4.50 -8.33
CA LEU A 146 0.91 -3.83 -7.03
C LEU A 146 0.10 -4.61 -6.00
N CYS A 147 0.77 -5.16 -5.00
CA CYS A 147 0.19 -5.93 -3.90
C CYS A 147 0.72 -5.38 -2.58
N ASN A 148 0.00 -4.39 -2.04
CA ASN A 148 0.48 -3.63 -0.88
C ASN A 148 -0.43 -3.85 0.32
N HIS A 149 0.14 -4.33 1.43
CA HIS A 149 -0.58 -4.60 2.67
C HIS A 149 -1.78 -5.55 2.49
N VAL A 150 -1.52 -6.68 1.84
CA VAL A 150 -2.48 -7.76 1.58
C VAL A 150 -2.00 -9.07 2.22
N LEU A 151 -0.75 -9.44 2.00
CA LEU A 151 -0.23 -10.77 2.36
C LEU A 151 -0.27 -11.06 3.87
N GLU A 152 -0.18 -10.03 4.71
CA GLU A 152 -0.31 -10.17 6.17
C GLU A 152 -1.69 -10.65 6.63
N HIS A 153 -2.71 -10.52 5.76
CA HIS A 153 -4.09 -10.98 6.02
C HIS A 153 -4.37 -12.38 5.46
N ILE A 154 -3.49 -12.90 4.59
CA ILE A 154 -3.71 -14.13 3.85
C ILE A 154 -3.15 -15.32 4.63
N LYS A 155 -3.98 -16.34 4.88
CA LYS A 155 -3.56 -17.52 5.63
C LYS A 155 -2.44 -18.28 4.91
N ASN A 156 -2.62 -18.52 3.63
CA ASN A 156 -1.67 -19.22 2.75
C ASN A 156 -0.97 -18.20 1.85
N ASP A 157 -0.12 -17.35 2.42
CA ASP A 157 0.61 -16.32 1.65
C ASP A 157 1.54 -16.91 0.59
N GLN A 158 2.01 -18.16 0.77
CA GLN A 158 2.81 -18.86 -0.22
C GLN A 158 2.00 -19.20 -1.49
N ASP A 159 0.72 -19.58 -1.34
CA ASP A 159 -0.18 -19.82 -2.48
C ASP A 159 -0.45 -18.49 -3.21
N ALA A 160 -0.66 -17.40 -2.44
CA ALA A 160 -0.81 -16.07 -3.01
C ALA A 160 0.43 -15.65 -3.82
N LEU A 161 1.64 -15.86 -3.30
CA LEU A 161 2.89 -15.57 -4.02
C LEU A 161 3.03 -16.41 -5.29
N THR A 162 2.61 -17.67 -5.26
CA THR A 162 2.60 -18.54 -6.43
C THR A 162 1.64 -18.02 -7.52
N GLU A 163 0.44 -17.57 -7.14
CA GLU A 163 -0.53 -16.98 -8.05
C GLU A 163 -0.04 -15.64 -8.64
N LEU A 164 0.51 -14.77 -7.81
CA LEU A 164 1.09 -13.50 -8.26
C LEU A 164 2.24 -13.74 -9.26
N TYR A 165 3.08 -14.75 -9.01
CA TYR A 165 4.13 -15.15 -9.95
C TYR A 165 3.55 -15.71 -11.26
N ARG A 166 2.53 -16.55 -11.17
CA ARG A 166 1.87 -17.16 -12.33
C ARG A 166 1.31 -16.12 -13.29
N VAL A 167 0.59 -15.13 -12.75
CA VAL A 167 -0.08 -14.11 -13.57
C VAL A 167 0.84 -12.98 -14.03
N LEU A 168 2.04 -12.81 -13.44
CA LEU A 168 3.04 -11.85 -13.88
C LEU A 168 3.76 -12.36 -15.12
N LYS A 169 3.92 -11.51 -16.14
CA LYS A 169 4.66 -11.83 -17.37
C LYS A 169 6.15 -12.03 -17.10
N PRO A 170 6.85 -12.86 -17.90
CA PRO A 170 8.30 -12.80 -18.00
C PRO A 170 8.77 -11.38 -18.32
N GLY A 171 9.76 -10.87 -17.57
CA GLY A 171 10.21 -9.48 -17.64
C GLY A 171 9.29 -8.47 -16.94
N GLY A 172 8.09 -8.88 -16.50
CA GLY A 172 7.20 -8.08 -15.67
C GLY A 172 7.75 -7.88 -14.26
N TRP A 173 7.23 -6.86 -13.57
CA TRP A 173 7.66 -6.51 -12.23
C TRP A 173 6.50 -6.17 -11.30
N GLY A 174 6.77 -6.15 -10.01
CA GLY A 174 5.76 -5.79 -9.01
C GLY A 174 6.35 -5.14 -7.76
N ILE A 175 5.48 -4.52 -6.99
CA ILE A 175 5.79 -4.04 -5.63
C ILE A 175 4.89 -4.80 -4.67
N PHE A 176 5.51 -5.55 -3.74
CA PHE A 176 4.81 -6.38 -2.76
C PHE A 176 5.12 -5.91 -1.35
N GLN A 177 4.47 -4.82 -0.94
CA GLN A 177 4.67 -4.24 0.40
C GLN A 177 3.90 -5.00 1.47
N VAL A 178 4.57 -5.24 2.58
CA VAL A 178 4.00 -5.75 3.84
C VAL A 178 4.58 -4.94 5.01
N PRO A 179 3.89 -4.89 6.16
CA PRO A 179 4.50 -4.32 7.37
C PRO A 179 5.64 -5.22 7.85
N ILE A 180 6.88 -4.76 7.71
CA ILE A 180 8.07 -5.49 8.15
C ILE A 180 8.53 -4.95 9.51
N ASP A 181 8.74 -5.83 10.48
CA ASP A 181 9.52 -5.54 11.67
C ASP A 181 11.01 -5.77 11.37
N TYR A 182 11.72 -4.70 11.06
CA TYR A 182 13.14 -4.74 10.68
C TYR A 182 14.07 -5.22 11.80
N SER A 183 13.58 -5.31 13.04
CA SER A 183 14.33 -5.88 14.16
C SER A 183 14.28 -7.41 14.21
N ARG A 184 13.34 -8.02 13.43
CA ARG A 184 13.17 -9.47 13.35
C ARG A 184 13.89 -10.02 12.13
N SER A 185 14.68 -11.05 12.35
CA SER A 185 15.29 -11.82 11.24
C SER A 185 14.32 -12.78 10.58
N LYS A 186 13.28 -13.24 11.32
CA LYS A 186 12.26 -14.19 10.85
C LYS A 186 10.85 -13.68 11.09
N THR A 187 9.99 -14.00 10.14
CA THR A 187 8.55 -13.83 10.24
C THR A 187 8.01 -14.60 11.44
N PHE A 188 7.12 -13.97 12.18
CA PHE A 188 6.42 -14.57 13.31
C PHE A 188 4.95 -14.74 12.95
N GLU A 189 4.47 -15.95 13.04
CA GLU A 189 3.06 -16.32 12.92
C GLU A 189 2.69 -17.35 13.97
N ASP A 190 1.44 -17.35 14.41
CA ASP A 190 0.89 -18.32 15.37
C ASP A 190 -0.62 -18.47 15.12
N ASP A 191 -0.99 -19.60 14.52
CA ASP A 191 -2.36 -19.95 14.20
C ASP A 191 -3.27 -20.13 15.42
N SER A 192 -2.70 -20.34 16.62
CA SER A 192 -3.45 -20.45 17.87
C SER A 192 -4.05 -19.09 18.33
N ILE A 193 -3.51 -17.98 17.84
CA ILE A 193 -3.98 -16.63 18.15
C ILE A 193 -5.18 -16.29 17.26
N VAL A 194 -6.39 -16.62 17.72
CA VAL A 194 -7.65 -16.38 16.98
C VAL A 194 -8.44 -15.17 17.49
N ASP A 195 -8.19 -14.75 18.72
CA ASP A 195 -8.88 -13.63 19.35
C ASP A 195 -8.45 -12.28 18.74
N LYS A 196 -9.41 -11.43 18.41
CA LYS A 196 -9.16 -10.14 17.74
C LYS A 196 -8.35 -9.15 18.57
N GLU A 197 -8.51 -9.16 19.89
CA GLU A 197 -7.76 -8.25 20.78
C GLU A 197 -6.33 -8.73 20.92
N GLN A 198 -6.12 -10.04 21.03
CA GLN A 198 -4.80 -10.66 21.05
C GLN A 198 -4.07 -10.42 19.71
N ARG A 199 -4.72 -10.64 18.56
CA ARG A 199 -4.14 -10.30 17.24
C ARG A 199 -3.73 -8.83 17.18
N THR A 200 -4.59 -7.93 17.63
CA THR A 200 -4.26 -6.50 17.64
C THR A 200 -3.07 -6.18 18.53
N ALA A 201 -2.94 -6.86 19.67
CA ALA A 201 -1.83 -6.63 20.59
C ALA A 201 -0.50 -7.17 20.05
N ILE A 202 -0.55 -8.33 19.39
CA ILE A 202 0.64 -9.06 18.92
C ILE A 202 1.02 -8.66 17.51
N PHE A 203 0.06 -8.66 16.55
CA PHE A 203 0.30 -8.40 15.13
C PHE A 203 0.01 -6.96 14.69
N GLY A 204 -0.47 -6.10 15.61
CA GLY A 204 -0.76 -4.69 15.34
C GLY A 204 -2.19 -4.40 14.84
N GLN A 205 -2.87 -5.37 14.19
CA GLN A 205 -4.27 -5.26 13.78
C GLN A 205 -5.02 -6.57 14.06
N TYR A 206 -6.37 -6.48 14.16
CA TYR A 206 -7.23 -7.60 14.52
C TYR A 206 -7.32 -8.70 13.45
N ASP A 207 -6.99 -8.35 12.22
CA ASP A 207 -7.08 -9.18 11.01
C ASP A 207 -5.70 -9.56 10.44
N HIS A 208 -4.60 -9.11 11.05
CA HIS A 208 -3.28 -9.61 10.72
C HIS A 208 -3.07 -11.03 11.28
N LEU A 209 -2.38 -11.86 10.51
CA LEU A 209 -2.06 -13.24 10.87
C LEU A 209 -0.59 -13.42 11.22
N ARG A 210 0.26 -12.47 10.83
CA ARG A 210 1.72 -12.51 11.04
C ARG A 210 2.36 -11.14 11.16
N ILE A 211 3.60 -11.15 11.66
CA ILE A 211 4.54 -10.03 11.56
C ILE A 211 5.69 -10.50 10.68
N TYR A 212 5.83 -9.91 9.51
CA TYR A 212 6.96 -10.22 8.65
C TYR A 212 8.27 -9.71 9.24
N GLY A 213 9.30 -10.55 9.14
CA GLY A 213 10.69 -10.20 9.42
C GLY A 213 11.48 -9.96 8.13
N MET A 214 12.80 -9.81 8.27
CA MET A 214 13.71 -9.61 7.14
C MET A 214 13.77 -10.80 6.17
N ASP A 215 13.33 -11.98 6.59
CA ASP A 215 13.22 -13.17 5.77
C ASP A 215 12.10 -13.09 4.71
N PHE A 216 11.22 -12.09 4.77
CA PHE A 216 10.19 -11.87 3.74
C PHE A 216 10.81 -11.75 2.33
N PHE A 217 11.93 -11.06 2.21
CA PHE A 217 12.63 -10.96 0.93
C PHE A 217 13.09 -12.32 0.40
N ASN A 218 13.59 -13.20 1.29
CA ASN A 218 13.97 -14.56 0.92
C ASN A 218 12.76 -15.43 0.58
N GLN A 219 11.58 -15.15 1.17
CA GLN A 219 10.34 -15.82 0.80
C GLN A 219 9.95 -15.47 -0.64
N LEU A 220 10.06 -14.21 -1.05
CA LEU A 220 9.84 -13.80 -2.42
C LEU A 220 10.82 -14.49 -3.38
N GLU A 221 12.10 -14.59 -3.03
CA GLU A 221 13.13 -15.26 -3.84
C GLU A 221 12.83 -16.76 -4.02
N LYS A 222 12.25 -17.44 -3.02
CA LYS A 222 11.83 -18.85 -3.11
C LYS A 222 10.69 -19.10 -4.10
N HIS A 223 9.95 -18.05 -4.46
CA HIS A 223 8.93 -18.06 -5.52
C HIS A 223 9.49 -17.58 -6.87
N ASP A 224 10.80 -17.74 -7.08
CA ASP A 224 11.51 -17.42 -8.32
C ASP A 224 11.49 -15.94 -8.71
N PHE A 225 11.09 -15.04 -7.82
CA PHE A 225 11.24 -13.60 -8.05
C PHE A 225 12.71 -13.17 -7.88
N GLN A 226 13.17 -12.34 -8.80
CA GLN A 226 14.36 -11.51 -8.57
C GLN A 226 13.93 -10.35 -7.67
N VAL A 227 14.57 -10.19 -6.50
CA VAL A 227 14.15 -9.23 -5.48
C VAL A 227 15.17 -8.11 -5.32
N GLN A 228 14.68 -6.87 -5.37
CA GLN A 228 15.47 -5.67 -5.04
C GLN A 228 14.84 -4.97 -3.83
N LYS A 229 15.68 -4.61 -2.87
CA LYS A 229 15.29 -3.86 -1.66
C LYS A 229 15.51 -2.38 -1.91
N ILE A 230 14.43 -1.65 -2.13
CA ILE A 230 14.51 -0.21 -2.43
C ILE A 230 14.28 0.58 -1.15
N ALA A 231 15.34 1.07 -0.53
CA ALA A 231 15.26 1.78 0.74
C ALA A 231 15.07 3.30 0.53
N VAL A 232 14.18 3.92 1.33
CA VAL A 232 13.94 5.37 1.30
C VAL A 232 15.24 6.15 1.45
N LYS A 233 16.06 5.81 2.44
CA LYS A 233 17.33 6.50 2.77
C LYS A 233 18.40 6.42 1.70
N GLU A 234 18.28 5.49 0.75
CA GLU A 234 19.22 5.34 -0.38
C GLU A 234 18.81 6.21 -1.57
N LEU A 235 17.54 6.61 -1.65
CA LEU A 235 17.01 7.36 -2.78
C LEU A 235 16.76 8.83 -2.49
N TYR A 236 16.55 9.20 -1.22
CA TYR A 236 16.13 10.55 -0.83
C TYR A 236 17.01 11.14 0.26
N THR A 237 17.26 12.46 0.16
CA THR A 237 17.97 13.22 1.19
C THR A 237 17.09 13.39 2.43
N LYS A 238 17.70 13.77 3.56
CA LYS A 238 16.94 14.03 4.80
C LYS A 238 15.90 15.14 4.62
N GLU A 239 16.22 16.16 3.84
CA GLU A 239 15.34 17.28 3.51
C GLU A 239 14.14 16.81 2.69
N GLU A 240 14.33 15.91 1.74
CA GLU A 240 13.24 15.31 0.94
C GLU A 240 12.38 14.37 1.78
N ILE A 241 12.99 13.53 2.63
CA ILE A 241 12.28 12.64 3.57
C ILE A 241 11.37 13.47 4.46
N GLU A 242 11.89 14.52 5.07
CA GLU A 242 11.09 15.42 5.90
C GLU A 242 10.02 16.16 5.09
N ARG A 243 10.36 16.69 3.92
CA ARG A 243 9.44 17.45 3.06
C ARG A 243 8.26 16.61 2.58
N TYR A 244 8.50 15.36 2.21
CA TYR A 244 7.46 14.43 1.76
C TYR A 244 6.87 13.61 2.90
N ARG A 245 7.36 13.77 4.13
CA ARG A 245 6.96 12.99 5.31
C ARG A 245 7.05 11.50 5.01
N LEU A 246 8.19 11.04 4.51
CA LEU A 246 8.46 9.62 4.28
C LEU A 246 8.89 8.95 5.59
N ASP A 247 8.74 7.64 5.66
CA ASP A 247 9.38 6.84 6.70
C ASP A 247 10.78 6.46 6.21
N GLU A 248 11.82 6.93 6.88
CA GLU A 248 13.22 6.67 6.49
C GLU A 248 13.61 5.19 6.57
N THR A 249 12.86 4.40 7.35
CA THR A 249 13.10 2.97 7.53
C THR A 249 12.40 2.11 6.48
N GLU A 250 11.50 2.70 5.68
CA GLU A 250 10.69 1.97 4.71
C GLU A 250 11.55 1.39 3.58
N ILE A 251 11.27 0.14 3.23
CA ILE A 251 11.88 -0.57 2.10
C ILE A 251 10.76 -1.10 1.20
N LEU A 252 10.77 -0.73 -0.08
CA LEU A 252 9.90 -1.32 -1.09
C LEU A 252 10.51 -2.63 -1.60
N PRO A 253 9.82 -3.75 -1.47
CA PRO A 253 10.16 -5.00 -2.16
C PRO A 253 9.80 -4.87 -3.65
N LEU A 254 10.77 -4.57 -4.49
CA LEU A 254 10.63 -4.64 -5.95
C LEU A 254 10.93 -6.07 -6.39
N VAL A 255 9.97 -6.71 -7.01
CA VAL A 255 10.10 -8.06 -7.56
C VAL A 255 10.06 -8.03 -9.08
N GLN A 256 10.78 -8.94 -9.72
CA GLN A 256 10.77 -9.12 -11.16
C GLN A 256 10.74 -10.60 -11.51
N LYS A 257 9.97 -10.97 -12.54
CA LYS A 257 9.99 -12.31 -13.12
C LYS A 257 11.04 -12.37 -14.23
N SER A 258 11.92 -13.36 -14.20
CA SER A 258 12.95 -13.56 -15.25
C SER A 258 12.34 -13.69 -16.64
N ILE A 259 13.07 -13.22 -17.65
CA ILE A 259 12.67 -13.34 -19.07
C ILE A 259 12.89 -14.79 -19.57
N ASP A 260 13.87 -15.47 -18.98
CA ASP A 260 14.38 -16.78 -19.47
C ASP A 260 13.69 -17.97 -18.78
N GLN A 261 12.43 -17.85 -18.34
CA GLN A 261 11.66 -18.95 -17.75
C GLN A 261 10.39 -19.26 -18.55
#